data_0d7f56799073f89017fce5918ed1d41e
#
_entry.id   0d7f56799073f89017fce5918ed1d41e
#
_cell.length_a   1.000
_cell.length_b   1.000
_cell.length_c   1.000
_cell.angle_alpha   90.00
_cell.angle_beta   90.00
_cell.angle_gamma   90.00
#
_symmetry.space_group_name_H-M   'P 1'
#
loop_
_entity.id
_entity.type
_entity.pdbx_description
1 polymer ?
#
loop_
_entity_poly.entity_id
_entity_poly.type
_entity_poly.pdbx_seq_one_letter_code
_entity_poly.pdbx_strand_id
1 'polypeptide(L)'
;MKKMSFRNVFMVISAVVPLMTAASCEIIDDDFDKHVDSGATTIVELADVATLLSAVPLELTHLNEVHQAVESSSVNGYDEEYTMADLFEQPGRGVGESRLLTRSSPGAYENPLRDLIRQHVLSSAQTKSGGERFSDPEAFLNALTESDIQIYWPFSESWDGETMPVITFDPEDGSDANIGYRIIVNEDGSRGLEEVVVDEQMAALVPVWVVNRNSDAEYTSLELLRREDPEWGDGGGSIIVKPSAKATGTASKGLILKDFTMHRNYDTWFAGASEFFVKVGYVDDFTAATEAELKMYNPKVTDFMIVVKRSQSGKPQTFNTLLISDWNGQMSHCAFMITEDDGGTQTEWKCTALVRIKSMSYGVELNLPLNTRDDIVWRGQLAKRWIDANTGIDSRFGDVSMTFDLTE
;
A
#
# COMPACT_ATOMS: atom_id res chain seq x y z
N MET A 1 -48.60 40.38 -25.95
CA MET A 1 -47.89 41.13 -24.91
C MET A 1 -48.75 41.21 -23.67
N LYS A 2 -48.49 40.40 -22.66
CA LYS A 2 -49.02 40.55 -21.28
C LYS A 2 -47.97 40.07 -20.32
N LYS A 3 -47.43 40.98 -19.52
CA LYS A 3 -46.53 40.74 -18.41
C LYS A 3 -47.31 40.10 -17.26
N MET A 4 -46.87 38.99 -16.72
CA MET A 4 -47.33 38.47 -15.44
C MET A 4 -46.22 38.61 -14.41
N SER A 5 -46.58 39.35 -13.34
CA SER A 5 -45.79 39.61 -12.17
C SER A 5 -45.96 38.45 -11.18
N PHE A 6 -44.84 37.87 -10.71
CA PHE A 6 -44.89 36.94 -9.57
C PHE A 6 -44.59 37.66 -8.28
N ARG A 7 -45.55 37.60 -7.35
CA ARG A 7 -45.47 38.11 -5.99
C ARG A 7 -44.77 37.09 -5.10
N ASN A 8 -43.77 37.54 -4.37
CA ASN A 8 -43.09 36.80 -3.32
C ASN A 8 -44.03 36.53 -2.15
N VAL A 9 -44.14 35.30 -1.70
CA VAL A 9 -44.75 34.88 -0.45
C VAL A 9 -43.63 34.46 0.50
N PHE A 10 -43.36 35.25 1.52
CA PHE A 10 -42.51 34.88 2.64
C PHE A 10 -43.33 34.04 3.63
N MET A 11 -42.87 32.79 3.85
CA MET A 11 -43.43 31.93 4.90
C MET A 11 -42.46 31.95 6.09
N VAL A 12 -42.92 32.55 7.20
CA VAL A 12 -42.22 32.57 8.49
C VAL A 12 -42.51 31.26 9.19
N ILE A 13 -41.50 30.41 9.42
CA ILE A 13 -41.61 29.23 10.26
C ILE A 13 -41.04 29.58 11.64
N SER A 14 -41.88 29.62 12.63
CA SER A 14 -41.52 29.74 14.04
C SER A 14 -41.00 28.40 14.55
N ALA A 15 -39.75 28.35 14.97
CA ALA A 15 -39.16 27.20 15.65
C ALA A 15 -39.48 27.28 17.16
N VAL A 16 -40.22 26.31 17.67
CA VAL A 16 -40.41 26.07 19.10
C VAL A 16 -39.24 25.21 19.60
N VAL A 17 -38.45 25.76 20.51
CA VAL A 17 -37.37 25.03 21.21
C VAL A 17 -37.96 24.42 22.49
N PRO A 18 -37.90 23.10 22.71
CA PRO A 18 -38.20 22.53 24.01
C PRO A 18 -36.98 22.64 24.93
N LEU A 19 -37.19 23.24 26.09
CA LEU A 19 -36.27 23.30 27.21
C LEU A 19 -36.18 21.91 27.85
N MET A 20 -35.04 21.19 27.69
CA MET A 20 -34.75 20.00 28.47
C MET A 20 -33.95 20.36 29.70
N THR A 21 -34.54 20.08 30.86
CA THR A 21 -33.94 20.19 32.18
C THR A 21 -32.84 19.11 32.33
N ALA A 22 -31.65 19.56 32.64
CA ALA A 22 -30.52 18.69 32.98
C ALA A 22 -30.75 18.07 34.39
N ALA A 23 -30.81 16.75 34.45
CA ALA A 23 -30.62 16.00 35.68
C ALA A 23 -29.12 15.87 35.95
N SER A 24 -28.69 16.45 37.07
CA SER A 24 -27.33 16.31 37.60
C SER A 24 -27.11 14.88 38.07
N CYS A 25 -26.20 14.15 37.46
CA CYS A 25 -25.60 12.97 38.07
C CYS A 25 -24.25 13.37 38.65
N GLU A 26 -24.12 13.23 39.97
CA GLU A 26 -22.85 13.35 40.68
C GLU A 26 -21.91 12.25 40.18
N ILE A 27 -20.79 12.67 39.60
CA ILE A 27 -19.66 11.78 39.26
C ILE A 27 -18.77 11.76 40.50
N ILE A 28 -18.57 10.55 41.03
CA ILE A 28 -17.58 10.24 42.08
C ILE A 28 -16.21 10.42 41.42
N ASP A 29 -15.43 11.38 41.89
CA ASP A 29 -14.01 11.54 41.58
C ASP A 29 -13.23 10.35 42.18
N ASP A 30 -12.89 9.36 41.32
CA ASP A 30 -11.79 8.46 41.58
C ASP A 30 -10.51 9.09 41.01
N ASP A 31 -9.74 9.67 41.91
CA ASP A 31 -8.39 10.15 41.71
C ASP A 31 -7.48 8.99 41.22
N PHE A 32 -7.49 8.69 39.93
CA PHE A 32 -6.44 7.94 39.29
C PHE A 32 -5.42 8.95 38.75
N ASP A 33 -4.41 9.18 39.56
CA ASP A 33 -3.19 9.91 39.23
C ASP A 33 -2.49 9.19 38.05
N LYS A 34 -2.97 9.44 36.80
CA LYS A 34 -2.23 9.13 35.59
C LYS A 34 -1.15 10.19 35.46
N HIS A 35 0.04 9.84 35.86
CA HIS A 35 1.24 10.42 35.27
C HIS A 35 1.12 10.29 33.74
N VAL A 36 0.53 11.28 33.10
CA VAL A 36 0.74 11.51 31.68
C VAL A 36 2.17 12.02 31.59
N ASP A 37 3.06 11.10 31.30
CA ASP A 37 4.39 11.43 30.82
C ASP A 37 4.18 12.26 29.54
N SER A 38 4.29 13.57 29.65
CA SER A 38 4.26 14.50 28.53
C SER A 38 5.61 14.45 27.81
N GLY A 39 6.00 13.26 27.35
CA GLY A 39 7.04 13.10 26.36
C GLY A 39 6.57 13.79 25.09
N ALA A 40 7.15 14.93 24.77
CA ALA A 40 6.92 15.55 23.48
C ALA A 40 7.29 14.52 22.39
N THR A 41 6.31 14.02 21.66
CA THR A 41 6.53 13.11 20.54
C THR A 41 7.37 13.88 19.51
N THR A 42 8.58 13.40 19.26
CA THR A 42 9.43 13.97 18.21
C THR A 42 8.80 13.66 16.87
N ILE A 43 8.31 14.69 16.18
CA ILE A 43 7.77 14.56 14.82
C ILE A 43 8.96 14.68 13.86
N VAL A 44 9.05 13.73 12.93
CA VAL A 44 10.06 13.74 11.87
C VAL A 44 9.37 14.15 10.56
N GLU A 45 9.83 15.26 9.97
CA GLU A 45 9.29 15.78 8.71
C GLU A 45 10.09 15.26 7.52
N LEU A 46 9.44 15.03 6.38
CA LEU A 46 10.09 14.55 5.15
C LEU A 46 11.20 15.48 4.68
N ALA A 47 10.97 16.79 4.74
CA ALA A 47 11.96 17.82 4.39
C ALA A 47 13.21 17.77 5.28
N ASP A 48 13.05 17.42 6.57
CA ASP A 48 14.17 17.30 7.49
C ASP A 48 15.05 16.10 7.15
N VAL A 49 14.43 14.98 6.80
CA VAL A 49 15.13 13.76 6.37
C VAL A 49 15.85 13.99 5.03
N ALA A 50 15.20 14.63 4.05
CA ALA A 50 15.83 14.96 2.77
C ALA A 50 17.04 15.88 2.97
N THR A 51 16.93 16.90 3.84
CA THR A 51 18.03 17.77 4.20
C THR A 51 19.15 16.99 4.90
N LEU A 52 18.82 16.09 5.82
CA LEU A 52 19.78 15.23 6.52
C LEU A 52 20.54 14.34 5.54
N LEU A 53 19.86 13.63 4.64
CA LEU A 53 20.47 12.78 3.62
C LEU A 53 21.37 13.56 2.66
N SER A 54 21.02 14.82 2.35
CA SER A 54 21.82 15.70 1.50
C SER A 54 23.08 16.20 2.20
N ALA A 55 23.04 16.32 3.52
CA ALA A 55 24.16 16.85 4.31
C ALA A 55 25.21 15.79 4.68
N VAL A 56 24.84 14.49 4.68
CA VAL A 56 25.80 13.42 4.98
C VAL A 56 26.79 13.22 3.83
N PRO A 57 28.07 12.84 4.09
CA PRO A 57 29.08 12.63 3.06
C PRO A 57 28.89 11.31 2.34
N LEU A 58 27.82 11.19 1.53
CA LEU A 58 27.53 10.01 0.74
C LEU A 58 28.71 9.61 -0.14
N GLU A 59 28.98 8.32 -0.21
CA GLU A 59 29.96 7.69 -1.08
C GLU A 59 29.27 6.63 -1.93
N LEU A 60 29.93 6.14 -2.97
CA LEU A 60 29.40 5.12 -3.88
C LEU A 60 28.95 3.85 -3.16
N THR A 61 29.60 3.51 -2.04
CA THR A 61 29.22 2.36 -1.20
C THR A 61 27.80 2.52 -0.60
N HIS A 62 27.42 3.74 -0.20
CA HIS A 62 26.10 4.05 0.32
C HIS A 62 25.04 4.03 -0.77
N LEU A 63 25.38 4.51 -1.98
CA LEU A 63 24.49 4.43 -3.14
C LEU A 63 24.21 2.98 -3.52
N ASN A 64 25.26 2.12 -3.52
CA ASN A 64 25.10 0.69 -3.77
C ASN A 64 24.26 -0.01 -2.69
N GLU A 65 24.39 0.42 -1.42
CA GLU A 65 23.52 -0.07 -0.34
C GLU A 65 22.04 0.22 -0.64
N VAL A 66 21.72 1.49 -0.91
CA VAL A 66 20.34 1.89 -1.21
C VAL A 66 19.85 1.21 -2.48
N HIS A 67 20.67 1.14 -3.54
CA HIS A 67 20.30 0.46 -4.79
C HIS A 67 19.97 -1.02 -4.58
N GLN A 68 20.80 -1.75 -3.83
CA GLN A 68 20.53 -3.15 -3.51
C GLN A 68 19.27 -3.34 -2.64
N ALA A 69 19.01 -2.39 -1.72
CA ALA A 69 17.82 -2.43 -0.89
C ALA A 69 16.55 -2.22 -1.72
N VAL A 70 16.51 -1.21 -2.59
CA VAL A 70 15.35 -0.93 -3.44
C VAL A 70 15.14 -2.03 -4.50
N GLU A 71 16.22 -2.63 -5.03
CA GLU A 71 16.12 -3.79 -5.90
C GLU A 71 15.52 -4.98 -5.16
N SER A 72 15.95 -5.23 -3.93
CA SER A 72 15.43 -6.32 -3.10
C SER A 72 13.95 -6.11 -2.77
N SER A 73 13.55 -4.90 -2.39
CA SER A 73 12.16 -4.53 -2.15
C SER A 73 11.30 -4.80 -3.38
N SER A 74 11.75 -4.33 -4.52
CA SER A 74 11.10 -4.56 -5.81
C SER A 74 10.93 -6.05 -6.17
N VAL A 75 11.97 -6.88 -5.93
CA VAL A 75 11.90 -8.34 -6.13
C VAL A 75 10.93 -8.99 -5.15
N ASN A 76 10.73 -8.40 -3.99
CA ASN A 76 9.75 -8.84 -3.00
C ASN A 76 8.32 -8.33 -3.30
N GLY A 77 8.10 -7.66 -4.43
CA GLY A 77 6.77 -7.21 -4.88
C GLY A 77 6.28 -5.92 -4.24
N TYR A 78 7.20 -5.14 -3.69
CA TYR A 78 6.96 -3.76 -3.26
C TYR A 78 7.51 -2.77 -4.28
N ASP A 79 7.44 -1.49 -3.99
CA ASP A 79 8.05 -0.48 -4.84
C ASP A 79 9.59 -0.44 -4.70
N GLU A 80 10.23 0.46 -5.41
CA GLU A 80 11.67 0.74 -5.36
C GLU A 80 12.02 1.56 -4.11
N GLU A 81 11.83 0.95 -2.94
CA GLU A 81 11.83 1.60 -1.64
C GLU A 81 12.85 1.00 -0.66
N TYR A 82 13.38 1.85 0.24
CA TYR A 82 14.18 1.45 1.39
C TYR A 82 13.64 2.16 2.63
N THR A 83 12.87 1.45 3.44
CA THR A 83 12.24 2.02 4.64
C THR A 83 13.29 2.40 5.69
N MET A 84 13.03 3.43 6.50
CA MET A 84 13.94 3.78 7.61
C MET A 84 14.02 2.64 8.62
N ALA A 85 12.95 1.89 8.83
CA ALA A 85 12.96 0.71 9.69
C ALA A 85 13.99 -0.33 9.21
N ASP A 86 13.98 -0.69 7.91
CA ASP A 86 14.93 -1.64 7.33
C ASP A 86 16.36 -1.08 7.31
N LEU A 87 16.52 0.21 7.01
CA LEU A 87 17.81 0.89 6.99
C LEU A 87 18.51 0.86 8.36
N PHE A 88 17.74 1.03 9.44
CA PHE A 88 18.28 1.00 10.81
C PHE A 88 18.30 -0.40 11.43
N GLU A 89 17.73 -1.41 10.76
CA GLU A 89 17.81 -2.79 11.23
C GLU A 89 19.27 -3.29 11.24
N GLN A 90 19.64 -4.00 12.30
CA GLN A 90 20.98 -4.58 12.40
C GLN A 90 21.02 -5.95 11.74
N PRO A 91 21.94 -6.21 10.79
CA PRO A 91 22.14 -7.56 10.26
C PRO A 91 22.53 -8.52 11.38
N GLY A 92 21.75 -9.59 11.55
CA GLY A 92 22.07 -10.65 12.49
C GLY A 92 21.20 -10.75 13.76
N ARG A 93 20.21 -9.90 13.95
CA ARG A 93 19.17 -10.14 14.97
C ARG A 93 18.19 -11.20 14.46
N GLY A 94 18.52 -12.47 14.62
CA GLY A 94 17.58 -13.51 14.21
C GLY A 94 18.19 -14.83 13.82
N VAL A 95 19.32 -15.22 14.41
CA VAL A 95 19.76 -16.61 14.33
C VAL A 95 18.93 -17.40 15.35
N GLY A 96 17.75 -17.89 14.93
CA GLY A 96 16.90 -18.80 15.72
C GLY A 96 15.43 -18.43 15.88
N GLU A 97 15.02 -17.20 15.59
CA GLU A 97 13.61 -16.84 15.48
C GLU A 97 13.25 -16.65 14.02
N SER A 98 12.02 -17.03 13.65
CA SER A 98 11.47 -16.83 12.30
C SER A 98 11.85 -15.42 11.84
N ARG A 99 12.77 -15.34 10.87
CA ARG A 99 13.19 -14.07 10.28
C ARG A 99 11.95 -13.47 9.67
N LEU A 100 11.44 -12.40 10.29
CA LEU A 100 10.40 -11.61 9.63
C LEU A 100 10.97 -11.20 8.29
N LEU A 101 10.31 -11.59 7.22
CA LEU A 101 10.71 -11.19 5.89
C LEU A 101 10.52 -9.68 5.83
N THR A 102 11.62 -8.97 5.65
CA THR A 102 11.61 -7.53 5.47
C THR A 102 11.41 -7.23 3.98
N ARG A 103 10.87 -6.08 3.68
CA ARG A 103 10.65 -5.61 2.30
C ARG A 103 11.97 -5.58 1.55
N SER A 104 12.96 -4.93 2.10
CA SER A 104 14.35 -4.98 1.68
C SER A 104 15.14 -5.91 2.59
N SER A 105 16.13 -6.61 2.04
CA SER A 105 17.02 -7.46 2.83
C SER A 105 18.30 -6.69 3.10
N PRO A 106 18.45 -6.04 4.26
CA PRO A 106 19.65 -5.27 4.56
C PRO A 106 20.87 -6.20 4.49
N GLY A 107 21.84 -5.83 3.67
CA GLY A 107 23.12 -6.49 3.58
C GLY A 107 24.01 -6.18 4.78
N ALA A 108 25.08 -6.95 4.94
CA ALA A 108 26.16 -6.58 5.86
C ALA A 108 27.12 -5.65 5.11
N TYR A 109 27.00 -4.35 5.34
CA TYR A 109 27.86 -3.32 4.73
C TYR A 109 28.94 -2.90 5.72
N GLU A 110 30.16 -2.65 5.22
CA GLU A 110 31.30 -2.24 6.05
C GLU A 110 31.09 -0.87 6.70
N ASN A 111 30.52 0.08 5.93
CA ASN A 111 30.13 1.42 6.39
C ASN A 111 28.68 1.67 5.98
N PRO A 112 27.69 1.19 6.74
CA PRO A 112 26.30 1.32 6.32
C PRO A 112 25.81 2.77 6.44
N LEU A 113 24.86 3.14 5.58
CA LEU A 113 24.27 4.48 5.54
C LEU A 113 23.69 4.91 6.90
N ARG A 114 23.11 3.98 7.68
CA ARG A 114 22.61 4.23 9.03
C ARG A 114 23.69 4.79 9.99
N ASP A 115 24.92 4.28 9.90
CA ASP A 115 26.00 4.73 10.77
C ASP A 115 26.46 6.15 10.39
N LEU A 116 26.46 6.46 9.09
CA LEU A 116 26.72 7.79 8.57
C LEU A 116 25.68 8.81 9.03
N ILE A 117 24.38 8.44 8.93
CA ILE A 117 23.25 9.26 9.42
C ILE A 117 23.38 9.48 10.93
N ARG A 118 23.58 8.42 11.70
CA ARG A 118 23.74 8.49 13.17
C ARG A 118 24.90 9.40 13.56
N GLN A 119 26.05 9.24 12.95
CA GLN A 119 27.21 10.08 13.21
C GLN A 119 26.94 11.55 12.89
N HIS A 120 26.26 11.83 11.79
CA HIS A 120 25.91 13.20 11.40
C HIS A 120 24.95 13.84 12.41
N VAL A 121 23.87 13.15 12.81
CA VAL A 121 22.89 13.63 13.80
C VAL A 121 23.59 13.93 15.14
N LEU A 122 24.39 12.99 15.65
CA LEU A 122 25.10 13.15 16.92
C LEU A 122 26.12 14.31 16.89
N SER A 123 26.84 14.49 15.77
CA SER A 123 27.81 15.60 15.65
C SER A 123 27.13 16.95 15.45
N SER A 124 26.04 17.00 14.70
CA SER A 124 25.28 18.23 14.44
C SER A 124 24.60 18.78 15.68
N ALA A 125 24.13 17.92 16.58
CA ALA A 125 23.55 18.33 17.86
C ALA A 125 24.51 19.17 18.73
N GLN A 126 25.81 19.05 18.50
CA GLN A 126 26.84 19.84 19.22
C GLN A 126 27.06 21.24 18.61
N THR A 127 26.46 21.55 17.48
CA THR A 127 26.55 22.84 16.81
C THR A 127 25.38 23.75 17.14
N LYS A 128 25.55 25.08 17.04
CA LYS A 128 24.48 26.05 17.34
C LYS A 128 23.26 25.89 16.44
N SER A 129 23.46 25.62 15.15
CA SER A 129 22.34 25.42 14.18
C SER A 129 21.75 24.03 14.22
N GLY A 130 22.53 23.01 14.55
CA GLY A 130 22.02 21.62 14.68
C GLY A 130 21.36 21.35 16.04
N GLY A 131 21.75 22.13 17.09
CA GLY A 131 21.19 21.94 18.44
C GLY A 131 19.71 22.30 18.59
N GLU A 132 19.14 23.10 17.69
CA GLU A 132 17.70 23.34 17.65
C GLU A 132 16.96 22.20 16.95
N ARG A 133 17.51 21.68 15.85
CA ARG A 133 16.90 20.59 15.04
C ARG A 133 17.06 19.20 15.72
N PHE A 134 18.22 18.93 16.32
CA PHE A 134 18.54 17.67 17.00
C PHE A 134 18.77 17.90 18.49
N SER A 135 17.78 18.53 19.16
CA SER A 135 17.84 18.81 20.60
C SER A 135 17.96 17.53 21.44
N ASP A 136 17.34 16.44 20.98
CA ASP A 136 17.49 15.08 21.49
C ASP A 136 17.79 14.14 20.31
N PRO A 137 19.07 13.89 20.01
CA PRO A 137 19.51 13.10 18.87
C PRO A 137 19.02 11.65 18.91
N GLU A 138 18.99 11.04 20.10
CA GLU A 138 18.51 9.65 20.23
C GLU A 138 17.01 9.56 20.06
N ALA A 139 16.24 10.52 20.61
CA ALA A 139 14.79 10.58 20.37
C ALA A 139 14.48 10.78 18.87
N PHE A 140 15.23 11.62 18.17
CA PHE A 140 15.08 11.81 16.72
C PHE A 140 15.39 10.51 15.96
N LEU A 141 16.49 9.83 16.25
CA LEU A 141 16.87 8.58 15.58
C LEU A 141 15.87 7.46 15.84
N ASN A 142 15.33 7.37 17.05
CA ASN A 142 14.29 6.41 17.37
C ASN A 142 12.99 6.73 16.62
N ALA A 143 12.56 8.01 16.65
CA ALA A 143 11.37 8.44 15.91
C ALA A 143 11.51 8.20 14.39
N LEU A 144 12.71 8.43 13.82
CA LEU A 144 12.99 8.14 12.41
C LEU A 144 12.93 6.64 12.12
N THR A 145 13.48 5.79 12.98
CA THR A 145 13.45 4.33 12.82
C THR A 145 12.04 3.75 12.91
N GLU A 146 11.20 4.33 13.79
CA GLU A 146 9.82 3.89 14.03
C GLU A 146 8.81 4.57 13.07
N SER A 147 9.29 5.46 12.20
CA SER A 147 8.43 6.18 11.25
C SER A 147 8.05 5.33 10.04
N ASP A 148 7.04 5.79 9.33
CA ASP A 148 6.64 5.32 8.00
C ASP A 148 7.49 5.91 6.87
N ILE A 149 8.58 6.60 7.18
CA ILE A 149 9.44 7.28 6.19
C ILE A 149 10.34 6.28 5.47
N GLN A 150 10.56 6.53 4.18
CA GLN A 150 11.41 5.72 3.32
C GLN A 150 12.18 6.57 2.31
N ILE A 151 13.19 5.95 1.68
CA ILE A 151 13.84 6.42 0.47
C ILE A 151 13.20 5.68 -0.69
N TYR A 152 12.47 6.38 -1.53
CA TYR A 152 11.97 5.89 -2.81
C TYR A 152 12.95 6.29 -3.91
N TRP A 153 13.37 5.33 -4.75
CA TRP A 153 14.29 5.60 -5.85
C TRP A 153 13.66 5.19 -7.19
N PRO A 154 12.82 6.06 -7.78
CA PRO A 154 12.18 5.77 -9.06
C PRO A 154 13.21 5.54 -10.18
N PHE A 155 12.93 4.57 -11.05
CA PHE A 155 13.81 4.21 -12.17
C PHE A 155 15.22 3.77 -11.76
N SER A 156 15.35 3.20 -10.56
CA SER A 156 16.64 2.73 -10.00
C SER A 156 17.35 1.74 -10.94
N GLU A 157 16.61 0.98 -11.73
CA GLU A 157 17.13 0.04 -12.73
C GLU A 157 17.94 0.71 -13.87
N SER A 158 17.78 2.03 -14.03
CA SER A 158 18.49 2.82 -15.05
C SER A 158 19.76 3.46 -14.53
N TRP A 159 20.09 3.26 -13.25
CA TRP A 159 21.29 3.87 -12.65
C TRP A 159 22.58 3.34 -13.27
N ASP A 160 23.50 4.26 -13.57
CA ASP A 160 24.80 3.95 -14.20
C ASP A 160 25.85 3.37 -13.25
N GLY A 161 25.56 3.30 -11.95
CA GLY A 161 26.46 2.81 -10.91
C GLY A 161 27.46 3.88 -10.39
N GLU A 162 27.41 5.11 -10.87
CA GLU A 162 28.38 6.17 -10.53
C GLU A 162 27.74 7.50 -10.17
N THR A 163 26.67 7.90 -10.85
CA THR A 163 26.05 9.23 -10.68
C THR A 163 25.41 9.37 -9.30
N MET A 164 25.76 10.47 -8.60
CA MET A 164 25.18 10.83 -7.30
C MET A 164 23.71 11.23 -7.47
N PRO A 165 22.82 10.84 -6.55
CA PRO A 165 21.41 11.21 -6.63
C PRO A 165 21.16 12.67 -6.28
N VAL A 166 20.13 13.25 -6.87
CA VAL A 166 19.47 14.43 -6.34
C VAL A 166 18.51 13.96 -5.26
N ILE A 167 18.53 14.60 -4.09
CA ILE A 167 17.68 14.20 -2.96
C ILE A 167 16.55 15.20 -2.82
N THR A 168 15.32 14.71 -2.81
CA THR A 168 14.10 15.52 -2.67
C THR A 168 13.14 14.84 -1.69
N PHE A 169 11.95 15.37 -1.53
CA PHE A 169 10.91 14.81 -0.66
C PHE A 169 9.54 15.05 -1.29
N ASP A 170 8.56 14.22 -0.89
CA ASP A 170 7.17 14.41 -1.27
C ASP A 170 6.62 15.69 -0.63
N PRO A 171 6.11 16.66 -1.40
CA PRO A 171 5.51 17.88 -0.86
C PRO A 171 4.19 17.64 -0.11
N GLU A 172 3.60 16.44 -0.19
CA GLU A 172 2.33 16.03 0.46
C GLU A 172 1.11 16.93 0.10
N ASP A 173 1.25 17.82 -0.88
CA ASP A 173 0.17 18.71 -1.36
C ASP A 173 -0.35 18.36 -2.76
N GLY A 174 0.13 17.24 -3.33
CA GLY A 174 -0.21 16.78 -4.66
C GLY A 174 0.52 17.50 -5.80
N SER A 175 1.56 18.29 -5.51
CA SER A 175 2.38 18.95 -6.52
C SER A 175 3.24 17.94 -7.30
N ASP A 176 3.41 18.16 -8.61
CA ASP A 176 4.24 17.34 -9.50
C ASP A 176 5.72 17.78 -9.53
N ALA A 177 6.10 18.81 -8.78
CA ALA A 177 7.47 19.32 -8.69
C ALA A 177 7.76 19.84 -7.28
N ASN A 178 9.00 19.61 -6.82
CA ASN A 178 9.47 20.11 -5.54
C ASN A 178 10.94 20.53 -5.64
N ILE A 179 11.45 21.21 -4.62
CA ILE A 179 12.88 21.46 -4.48
C ILE A 179 13.61 20.16 -4.16
N GLY A 180 14.82 20.04 -4.67
CA GLY A 180 15.74 18.96 -4.32
C GLY A 180 17.16 19.50 -4.19
N TYR A 181 18.02 18.68 -3.61
CA TYR A 181 19.40 19.02 -3.29
C TYR A 181 20.35 18.18 -4.13
N ARG A 182 21.09 18.83 -5.02
CA ARG A 182 22.15 18.20 -5.79
C ARG A 182 23.48 18.39 -5.06
N ILE A 183 24.18 17.30 -4.82
CA ILE A 183 25.54 17.36 -4.24
C ILE A 183 26.50 17.78 -5.34
N ILE A 184 27.22 18.89 -5.13
CA ILE A 184 28.25 19.37 -6.04
C ILE A 184 29.63 19.27 -5.36
N VAL A 185 30.65 19.05 -6.18
CA VAL A 185 32.06 19.10 -5.74
C VAL A 185 32.69 20.35 -6.35
N ASN A 186 33.09 21.26 -5.51
CA ASN A 186 33.73 22.50 -5.90
C ASN A 186 35.17 22.26 -6.43
N GLU A 187 35.75 23.26 -7.09
CA GLU A 187 37.10 23.16 -7.64
C GLU A 187 38.18 22.91 -6.55
N ASP A 188 37.93 23.34 -5.31
CA ASP A 188 38.82 23.12 -4.16
C ASP A 188 38.60 21.73 -3.50
N GLY A 189 37.73 20.90 -4.05
CA GLY A 189 37.37 19.58 -3.51
C GLY A 189 36.36 19.62 -2.37
N SER A 190 35.88 20.80 -1.97
CA SER A 190 34.80 20.90 -0.98
C SER A 190 33.46 20.47 -1.58
N ARG A 191 32.60 19.91 -0.75
CA ARG A 191 31.24 19.59 -1.14
C ARG A 191 30.32 20.77 -0.88
N GLY A 192 29.41 21.03 -1.81
CA GLY A 192 28.33 22.00 -1.70
C GLY A 192 26.99 21.36 -2.06
N LEU A 193 25.92 22.09 -1.80
CA LEU A 193 24.56 21.73 -2.20
C LEU A 193 24.04 22.79 -3.16
N GLU A 194 23.45 22.35 -4.25
CA GLU A 194 22.71 23.17 -5.21
C GLU A 194 21.24 22.83 -5.10
N GLU A 195 20.38 23.83 -4.88
CA GLU A 195 18.95 23.63 -4.96
C GLU A 195 18.52 23.58 -6.42
N VAL A 196 17.75 22.55 -6.78
CA VAL A 196 17.21 22.34 -8.12
C VAL A 196 15.72 22.01 -8.02
N VAL A 197 14.97 22.30 -9.08
CA VAL A 197 13.59 21.82 -9.18
C VAL A 197 13.61 20.39 -9.69
N VAL A 198 12.94 19.50 -8.99
CA VAL A 198 12.85 18.07 -9.30
C VAL A 198 11.43 17.73 -9.69
N ASP A 199 11.28 17.07 -10.81
CA ASP A 199 10.03 16.52 -11.35
C ASP A 199 10.27 15.11 -11.91
N GLU A 200 9.21 14.43 -12.34
CA GLU A 200 9.29 13.08 -12.90
C GLU A 200 10.20 13.01 -14.16
N GLN A 201 10.26 14.07 -14.95
CA GLN A 201 11.12 14.10 -16.14
C GLN A 201 12.60 14.10 -15.75
N MET A 202 12.96 14.82 -14.70
CA MET A 202 14.30 14.77 -14.15
C MET A 202 14.62 13.38 -13.59
N ALA A 203 13.70 12.79 -12.81
CA ALA A 203 13.88 11.47 -12.20
C ALA A 203 14.07 10.35 -13.26
N ALA A 204 13.48 10.50 -14.44
CA ALA A 204 13.68 9.57 -15.55
C ALA A 204 15.07 9.73 -16.25
N LEU A 205 15.82 10.79 -15.97
CA LEU A 205 17.10 11.10 -16.63
C LEU A 205 18.31 10.97 -15.71
N VAL A 206 18.12 11.24 -14.40
CA VAL A 206 19.19 11.21 -13.40
C VAL A 206 18.69 10.50 -12.14
N PRO A 207 19.57 9.88 -11.34
CA PRO A 207 19.16 9.27 -10.07
C PRO A 207 18.52 10.33 -9.15
N VAL A 208 17.35 10.00 -8.61
CA VAL A 208 16.65 10.84 -7.63
C VAL A 208 16.26 9.96 -6.44
N TRP A 209 16.60 10.38 -5.23
CA TRP A 209 16.07 9.82 -4.01
C TRP A 209 14.93 10.70 -3.51
N VAL A 210 13.75 10.15 -3.41
CA VAL A 210 12.58 10.83 -2.86
C VAL A 210 12.38 10.34 -1.43
N VAL A 211 12.35 11.24 -0.47
CA VAL A 211 11.92 10.94 0.89
C VAL A 211 10.39 11.07 0.92
N ASN A 212 9.70 9.96 1.13
CA ASN A 212 8.24 9.93 1.19
C ASN A 212 7.75 9.02 2.32
N ARG A 213 6.44 8.84 2.43
CA ARG A 213 5.82 7.93 3.41
C ARG A 213 5.48 6.61 2.76
N ASN A 214 5.64 5.55 3.52
CA ASN A 214 5.21 4.22 3.16
C ASN A 214 3.73 4.06 3.53
N SER A 215 2.83 4.00 2.55
CA SER A 215 1.39 3.85 2.76
C SER A 215 0.99 2.39 2.99
N ASP A 216 1.77 1.44 2.50
CA ASP A 216 1.46 0.01 2.49
C ASP A 216 2.18 -0.79 3.61
N ALA A 217 2.68 -0.11 4.66
CA ALA A 217 3.46 -0.70 5.76
C ALA A 217 2.79 -1.91 6.43
N GLU A 218 1.46 -1.96 6.45
CA GLU A 218 0.67 -3.01 7.10
C GLU A 218 0.39 -4.22 6.19
N TYR A 219 0.78 -4.16 4.91
CA TYR A 219 0.44 -5.17 3.92
C TYR A 219 1.64 -6.03 3.51
N THR A 220 1.35 -7.27 3.15
CA THR A 220 2.34 -8.20 2.60
C THR A 220 2.08 -8.38 1.12
N SER A 221 3.10 -8.15 0.30
CA SER A 221 3.00 -8.31 -1.15
C SER A 221 2.76 -9.78 -1.55
N LEU A 222 2.20 -9.96 -2.73
CA LEU A 222 1.97 -11.27 -3.32
C LEU A 222 3.28 -12.06 -3.50
N GLU A 223 4.35 -11.40 -3.95
CA GLU A 223 5.65 -11.99 -4.19
C GLU A 223 6.32 -12.43 -2.89
N LEU A 224 6.17 -11.64 -1.82
CA LEU A 224 6.70 -12.00 -0.52
C LEU A 224 5.96 -13.20 0.06
N LEU A 225 4.63 -13.25 -0.04
CA LEU A 225 3.82 -14.41 0.35
C LEU A 225 4.27 -15.69 -0.38
N ARG A 226 4.56 -15.61 -1.67
CA ARG A 226 5.08 -16.74 -2.46
C ARG A 226 6.49 -17.17 -2.06
N ARG A 227 7.31 -16.25 -1.57
CA ARG A 227 8.65 -16.60 -1.07
C ARG A 227 8.58 -17.31 0.28
N GLU A 228 7.62 -16.97 1.11
CA GLU A 228 7.35 -17.68 2.37
C GLU A 228 6.75 -19.07 2.12
N ASP A 229 5.82 -19.14 1.19
CA ASP A 229 5.16 -20.37 0.75
C ASP A 229 5.18 -20.44 -0.78
N PRO A 230 6.17 -21.14 -1.38
CA PRO A 230 6.29 -21.22 -2.84
C PRO A 230 5.07 -21.83 -3.54
N GLU A 231 4.18 -22.50 -2.82
CA GLU A 231 2.92 -23.02 -3.37
C GLU A 231 1.76 -22.05 -3.20
N TRP A 232 1.97 -20.89 -2.53
CA TRP A 232 0.93 -19.91 -2.32
C TRP A 232 0.44 -19.32 -3.66
N GLY A 233 -0.87 -19.33 -3.85
CA GLY A 233 -1.49 -18.80 -5.07
C GLY A 233 -1.49 -19.74 -6.29
N ASP A 234 -0.77 -20.88 -6.27
CA ASP A 234 -0.71 -21.82 -7.39
C ASP A 234 -1.82 -22.90 -7.38
N GLY A 235 -2.78 -22.77 -6.44
CA GLY A 235 -3.85 -23.75 -6.28
C GLY A 235 -3.43 -25.06 -5.61
N GLY A 236 -2.14 -25.20 -5.25
CA GLY A 236 -1.57 -26.32 -4.51
C GLY A 236 -1.05 -25.96 -3.12
N GLY A 237 -0.95 -24.66 -2.82
CA GLY A 237 -0.39 -24.14 -1.57
C GLY A 237 -1.32 -24.21 -0.38
N SER A 238 -0.85 -23.75 0.79
CA SER A 238 -1.51 -23.91 2.10
C SER A 238 -2.77 -23.09 2.31
N ILE A 239 -3.26 -22.30 1.36
CA ILE A 239 -4.68 -21.96 1.27
C ILE A 239 -5.45 -23.19 0.80
N ILE A 240 -5.05 -24.34 1.31
CA ILE A 240 -5.77 -25.57 1.12
C ILE A 240 -6.99 -25.49 2.04
N VAL A 241 -8.11 -25.22 1.48
CA VAL A 241 -9.28 -25.99 1.87
C VAL A 241 -8.89 -27.44 1.64
N LYS A 242 -8.59 -28.20 2.70
CA LYS A 242 -8.46 -29.66 2.61
C LYS A 242 -9.61 -30.14 1.76
N PRO A 243 -9.35 -30.85 0.63
CA PRO A 243 -10.45 -31.41 -0.15
C PRO A 243 -11.32 -32.16 0.84
N SER A 244 -12.57 -31.73 1.00
CA SER A 244 -13.54 -32.50 1.76
C SER A 244 -13.55 -33.87 1.10
N ALA A 245 -13.25 -34.92 1.86
CA ALA A 245 -13.01 -36.27 1.36
C ALA A 245 -14.25 -36.93 0.75
N LYS A 246 -15.06 -36.21 -0.02
CA LYS A 246 -16.30 -36.64 -0.70
C LYS A 246 -16.55 -35.97 -2.05
N ALA A 247 -15.56 -35.51 -2.76
CA ALA A 247 -15.75 -35.17 -4.18
C ALA A 247 -15.55 -36.43 -5.05
N THR A 248 -16.58 -37.25 -5.17
CA THR A 248 -16.73 -38.11 -6.33
C THR A 248 -17.27 -37.29 -7.49
N GLY A 249 -16.39 -36.50 -8.12
CA GLY A 249 -16.81 -35.66 -9.24
C GLY A 249 -15.59 -34.91 -9.77
N THR A 250 -15.58 -34.66 -11.06
CA THR A 250 -14.63 -33.86 -11.82
C THR A 250 -13.83 -32.85 -10.96
N ALA A 251 -12.50 -32.85 -11.13
CA ALA A 251 -11.60 -31.93 -10.45
C ALA A 251 -12.19 -30.51 -10.48
N SER A 252 -12.29 -29.86 -9.32
CA SER A 252 -12.78 -28.51 -9.24
C SER A 252 -11.75 -27.60 -9.93
N LYS A 253 -12.20 -26.71 -10.81
CA LYS A 253 -11.34 -25.71 -11.44
C LYS A 253 -11.23 -24.51 -10.51
N GLY A 254 -10.04 -23.93 -10.43
CA GLY A 254 -9.83 -22.64 -9.78
C GLY A 254 -9.92 -21.49 -10.80
N LEU A 255 -10.32 -20.31 -10.34
CA LEU A 255 -10.23 -19.07 -11.10
C LEU A 255 -8.93 -18.36 -10.77
N ILE A 256 -8.14 -18.00 -11.79
CA ILE A 256 -6.84 -17.35 -11.65
C ILE A 256 -6.92 -15.93 -12.22
N LEU A 257 -6.33 -14.95 -11.52
CA LEU A 257 -5.86 -13.71 -12.12
C LEU A 257 -4.52 -13.99 -12.81
N LYS A 258 -4.51 -13.97 -14.13
CA LYS A 258 -3.30 -14.22 -14.91
C LYS A 258 -2.47 -12.96 -15.09
N ASP A 259 -3.03 -11.96 -15.72
CA ASP A 259 -2.35 -10.69 -16.00
C ASP A 259 -3.17 -9.52 -15.47
N PHE A 260 -2.45 -8.47 -15.05
CA PHE A 260 -3.00 -7.20 -14.63
C PHE A 260 -2.27 -6.07 -15.35
N THR A 261 -2.99 -5.07 -15.82
CA THR A 261 -2.43 -3.89 -16.50
C THR A 261 -3.03 -2.64 -15.88
N MET A 262 -2.20 -1.81 -15.29
CA MET A 262 -2.56 -0.45 -14.89
C MET A 262 -2.50 0.48 -16.10
N HIS A 263 -3.52 1.32 -16.31
CA HIS A 263 -3.56 2.29 -17.41
C HIS A 263 -3.46 3.75 -16.96
N ARG A 264 -3.53 3.97 -15.64
CA ARG A 264 -3.39 5.27 -15.01
C ARG A 264 -2.64 5.09 -13.70
N ASN A 265 -1.65 5.93 -13.43
CA ASN A 265 -1.10 6.08 -12.09
C ASN A 265 -2.12 6.85 -11.23
N TYR A 266 -2.32 6.40 -10.01
CA TYR A 266 -3.21 7.05 -9.05
C TYR A 266 -2.41 8.04 -8.22
N ASP A 267 -1.23 7.65 -7.75
CA ASP A 267 -0.34 8.48 -6.97
C ASP A 267 0.42 9.52 -7.76
N THR A 268 0.86 10.57 -7.07
CA THR A 268 1.88 11.47 -7.60
C THR A 268 3.19 10.70 -7.79
N TRP A 269 4.09 11.19 -8.62
CA TRP A 269 5.34 10.48 -8.83
C TRP A 269 6.25 10.51 -7.57
N PHE A 270 6.04 11.44 -6.65
CA PHE A 270 6.72 11.49 -5.36
C PHE A 270 6.23 10.43 -4.37
N ALA A 271 4.96 10.05 -4.44
CA ALA A 271 4.37 9.07 -3.55
C ALA A 271 4.82 7.64 -3.87
N GLY A 272 5.07 7.33 -5.13
CA GLY A 272 5.61 6.03 -5.51
C GLY A 272 4.85 5.33 -6.63
N ALA A 273 4.82 3.99 -6.55
CA ALA A 273 4.02 3.11 -7.38
C ALA A 273 2.55 3.18 -6.94
N SER A 274 1.65 2.60 -7.74
CA SER A 274 0.26 2.42 -7.33
C SER A 274 0.05 1.03 -6.75
N GLU A 275 -0.57 0.95 -5.57
CA GLU A 275 -0.87 -0.27 -4.82
C GLU A 275 -2.32 -0.67 -5.02
N PHE A 276 -2.53 -1.75 -5.79
CA PHE A 276 -3.87 -2.25 -6.05
C PHE A 276 -4.25 -3.43 -5.17
N PHE A 277 -5.41 -3.36 -4.55
CA PHE A 277 -6.03 -4.51 -3.90
C PHE A 277 -7.05 -5.15 -4.84
N VAL A 278 -6.88 -6.45 -5.08
CA VAL A 278 -7.85 -7.28 -5.80
C VAL A 278 -8.62 -8.11 -4.80
N LYS A 279 -9.91 -7.85 -4.67
CA LYS A 279 -10.78 -8.43 -3.64
C LYS A 279 -11.94 -9.16 -4.27
N VAL A 280 -12.11 -10.44 -3.91
CA VAL A 280 -13.17 -11.30 -4.45
C VAL A 280 -13.95 -11.94 -3.33
N GLY A 281 -15.26 -11.72 -3.32
CA GLY A 281 -16.17 -12.38 -2.40
C GLY A 281 -16.98 -13.49 -3.09
N TYR A 282 -16.93 -14.69 -2.53
CA TYR A 282 -17.56 -15.88 -3.14
C TYR A 282 -18.04 -16.89 -2.09
N VAL A 283 -18.66 -17.94 -2.54
CA VAL A 283 -19.06 -19.09 -1.70
C VAL A 283 -18.36 -20.32 -2.22
N ASP A 284 -17.60 -20.95 -1.35
CA ASP A 284 -16.78 -22.11 -1.67
C ASP A 284 -17.52 -23.42 -1.37
N ASP A 285 -17.15 -24.51 -2.05
CA ASP A 285 -17.70 -25.87 -1.88
C ASP A 285 -19.26 -25.93 -1.91
N PHE A 286 -19.88 -25.02 -2.69
CA PHE A 286 -21.35 -24.87 -2.68
C PHE A 286 -22.04 -26.00 -3.41
N THR A 287 -22.68 -26.89 -2.66
CA THR A 287 -23.41 -28.09 -3.16
C THR A 287 -24.85 -28.19 -2.65
N ALA A 288 -25.41 -27.09 -2.16
CA ALA A 288 -26.75 -27.06 -1.60
C ALA A 288 -27.81 -27.51 -2.61
N ALA A 289 -28.72 -28.36 -2.17
CA ALA A 289 -29.89 -28.84 -2.92
C ALA A 289 -31.18 -28.09 -2.56
N THR A 290 -31.18 -27.40 -1.41
CA THR A 290 -32.32 -26.69 -0.85
C THR A 290 -31.92 -25.34 -0.30
N GLU A 291 -32.86 -24.39 -0.25
CA GLU A 291 -32.61 -23.05 0.34
C GLU A 291 -32.26 -23.14 1.84
N ALA A 292 -32.78 -24.11 2.57
CA ALA A 292 -32.49 -24.29 3.98
C ALA A 292 -31.02 -24.60 4.23
N GLU A 293 -30.36 -25.29 3.30
CA GLU A 293 -28.95 -25.63 3.36
C GLU A 293 -28.02 -24.40 3.11
N LEU A 294 -28.55 -23.32 2.51
CA LEU A 294 -27.79 -22.09 2.24
C LEU A 294 -27.17 -21.54 3.52
N LYS A 295 -27.83 -21.64 4.65
CA LYS A 295 -27.35 -21.15 5.96
C LYS A 295 -26.12 -21.90 6.49
N MET A 296 -25.75 -23.02 5.89
CA MET A 296 -24.57 -23.81 6.27
C MET A 296 -23.27 -23.29 5.58
N TYR A 297 -23.43 -22.42 4.61
CA TYR A 297 -22.31 -21.89 3.84
C TYR A 297 -21.97 -20.48 4.30
N ASN A 298 -20.70 -20.27 4.57
CA ASN A 298 -20.16 -18.95 4.87
C ASN A 298 -19.48 -18.40 3.61
N PRO A 299 -19.62 -17.10 3.32
CA PRO A 299 -18.86 -16.48 2.26
C PRO A 299 -17.36 -16.47 2.60
N LYS A 300 -16.55 -16.51 1.57
CA LYS A 300 -15.08 -16.34 1.64
C LYS A 300 -14.68 -15.07 0.90
N VAL A 301 -13.58 -14.52 1.31
CA VAL A 301 -12.94 -13.36 0.67
C VAL A 301 -11.51 -13.75 0.33
N THR A 302 -11.11 -13.51 -0.91
CA THR A 302 -9.72 -13.43 -1.33
C THR A 302 -9.37 -11.94 -1.44
N ASP A 303 -8.28 -11.54 -0.82
CA ASP A 303 -7.78 -10.17 -0.82
C ASP A 303 -6.25 -10.21 -0.86
N PHE A 304 -5.66 -9.52 -1.83
CA PHE A 304 -4.21 -9.40 -1.93
C PHE A 304 -3.84 -8.11 -2.63
N MET A 305 -2.65 -7.62 -2.30
CA MET A 305 -2.05 -6.43 -2.86
C MET A 305 -1.12 -6.78 -4.03
N ILE A 306 -1.20 -5.98 -5.07
CA ILE A 306 -0.22 -5.96 -6.17
C ILE A 306 0.29 -4.54 -6.36
N VAL A 307 1.60 -4.40 -6.50
CA VAL A 307 2.26 -3.13 -6.75
C VAL A 307 2.59 -3.02 -8.23
N VAL A 308 2.19 -1.92 -8.86
CA VAL A 308 2.51 -1.66 -10.27
C VAL A 308 3.35 -0.40 -10.35
N LYS A 309 4.63 -0.56 -10.63
CA LYS A 309 5.57 0.54 -10.76
C LYS A 309 5.18 1.49 -11.88
N ARG A 310 5.59 2.74 -11.74
CA ARG A 310 5.34 3.78 -12.76
C ARG A 310 5.87 3.37 -14.15
N SER A 311 7.05 2.75 -14.21
CA SER A 311 7.66 2.24 -15.46
C SER A 311 6.87 1.09 -16.10
N GLN A 312 5.97 0.45 -15.37
CA GLN A 312 5.12 -0.67 -15.81
C GLN A 312 3.73 -0.22 -16.31
N SER A 313 3.39 1.06 -16.17
CA SER A 313 2.11 1.60 -16.65
C SER A 313 1.88 1.28 -18.13
N GLY A 314 0.69 0.80 -18.45
CA GLY A 314 0.31 0.35 -19.79
C GLY A 314 0.89 -1.00 -20.23
N LYS A 315 1.66 -1.67 -19.39
CA LYS A 315 2.25 -2.98 -19.67
C LYS A 315 1.60 -4.07 -18.81
N PRO A 316 1.20 -5.22 -19.40
CA PRO A 316 0.67 -6.33 -18.62
C PRO A 316 1.74 -6.93 -17.69
N GLN A 317 1.37 -7.12 -16.44
CA GLN A 317 2.17 -7.81 -15.41
C GLN A 317 1.51 -9.16 -15.14
N THR A 318 2.29 -10.24 -15.17
CA THR A 318 1.78 -11.60 -15.00
C THR A 318 1.89 -12.04 -13.55
N PHE A 319 0.77 -12.33 -12.91
CA PHE A 319 0.70 -12.76 -11.50
C PHE A 319 0.38 -14.24 -11.33
N ASN A 320 -0.49 -14.84 -12.16
CA ASN A 320 -0.95 -16.23 -12.05
C ASN A 320 -1.44 -16.58 -10.64
N THR A 321 -2.30 -15.75 -10.05
CA THR A 321 -2.74 -15.85 -8.66
C THR A 321 -4.14 -16.41 -8.57
N LEU A 322 -4.35 -17.40 -7.68
CA LEU A 322 -5.65 -18.00 -7.44
C LEU A 322 -6.59 -17.00 -6.76
N LEU A 323 -7.71 -16.70 -7.41
CA LEU A 323 -8.79 -15.86 -6.88
C LEU A 323 -9.83 -16.68 -6.15
N ILE A 324 -10.26 -17.82 -6.74
CA ILE A 324 -11.30 -18.69 -6.21
C ILE A 324 -10.84 -20.13 -6.42
N SER A 325 -10.73 -20.87 -5.34
CA SER A 325 -10.24 -22.26 -5.34
C SER A 325 -11.27 -23.28 -5.91
N ASP A 326 -12.56 -22.99 -5.76
CA ASP A 326 -13.65 -23.85 -6.24
C ASP A 326 -14.57 -23.07 -7.20
N TRP A 327 -14.20 -23.07 -8.49
CA TRP A 327 -14.98 -22.44 -9.55
C TRP A 327 -16.10 -23.37 -10.05
N ASN A 328 -17.08 -23.68 -9.18
CA ASN A 328 -18.11 -24.66 -9.47
C ASN A 328 -19.32 -24.12 -10.25
N GLY A 329 -20.13 -25.02 -10.82
CA GLY A 329 -21.28 -24.66 -11.62
C GLY A 329 -22.46 -24.04 -10.87
N GLN A 330 -22.49 -24.13 -9.53
CA GLN A 330 -23.56 -23.54 -8.71
C GLN A 330 -23.29 -22.08 -8.38
N MET A 331 -22.05 -21.60 -8.44
CA MET A 331 -21.76 -20.17 -8.34
C MET A 331 -22.27 -19.45 -9.59
N SER A 332 -23.03 -18.38 -9.38
CA SER A 332 -23.61 -17.59 -10.47
C SER A 332 -22.85 -16.27 -10.67
N HIS A 333 -22.55 -15.57 -9.57
CA HIS A 333 -21.79 -14.32 -9.56
C HIS A 333 -20.92 -14.28 -8.30
N CYS A 334 -19.69 -13.82 -8.44
CA CYS A 334 -18.86 -13.38 -7.31
C CYS A 334 -19.00 -11.86 -7.14
N ALA A 335 -18.84 -11.38 -5.91
CA ALA A 335 -18.58 -9.97 -5.65
C ALA A 335 -17.11 -9.69 -6.00
N PHE A 336 -16.84 -8.56 -6.63
CA PHE A 336 -15.50 -8.20 -7.09
C PHE A 336 -15.24 -6.72 -6.87
N MET A 337 -14.08 -6.40 -6.34
CA MET A 337 -13.66 -5.03 -6.11
C MET A 337 -12.16 -4.88 -6.39
N ILE A 338 -11.81 -3.76 -6.99
CA ILE A 338 -10.43 -3.32 -7.15
C ILE A 338 -10.37 -1.94 -6.51
N THR A 339 -9.48 -1.79 -5.56
CA THR A 339 -9.15 -0.48 -4.96
C THR A 339 -7.68 -0.20 -5.17
N GLU A 340 -7.35 1.05 -5.17
CA GLU A 340 -5.99 1.53 -5.01
C GLU A 340 -5.87 2.16 -3.63
N ASP A 341 -4.76 1.92 -2.94
CA ASP A 341 -4.59 2.27 -1.54
C ASP A 341 -4.11 3.71 -1.36
N ASP A 342 -4.92 4.51 -0.71
CA ASP A 342 -4.57 5.87 -0.26
C ASP A 342 -4.57 5.95 1.28
N GLY A 343 -4.58 4.79 1.94
CA GLY A 343 -4.64 4.67 3.38
C GLY A 343 -5.97 5.12 3.98
N GLY A 344 -5.95 5.54 5.22
CA GLY A 344 -7.16 5.98 5.94
C GLY A 344 -7.60 4.98 7.01
N THR A 345 -8.88 4.98 7.34
CA THR A 345 -9.45 4.07 8.35
C THR A 345 -10.16 2.91 7.68
N GLN A 346 -9.93 1.70 8.17
CA GLN A 346 -10.57 0.50 7.66
C GLN A 346 -12.09 0.59 7.72
N THR A 347 -12.74 0.24 6.63
CA THR A 347 -14.20 0.18 6.45
C THR A 347 -14.56 -1.04 5.59
N GLU A 348 -15.82 -1.19 5.22
CA GLU A 348 -16.30 -2.35 4.47
C GLU A 348 -17.31 -1.95 3.40
N TRP A 349 -17.22 -2.58 2.24
CA TRP A 349 -18.28 -2.55 1.25
C TRP A 349 -19.19 -3.78 1.40
N LYS A 350 -20.46 -3.54 1.77
CA LYS A 350 -21.49 -4.57 1.83
C LYS A 350 -21.93 -4.97 0.42
N CYS A 351 -21.78 -6.22 0.09
CA CYS A 351 -22.08 -6.75 -1.24
C CYS A 351 -22.69 -8.15 -1.16
N THR A 352 -22.95 -8.76 -2.31
CA THR A 352 -23.65 -10.05 -2.39
C THR A 352 -23.01 -10.91 -3.48
N ALA A 353 -22.64 -12.14 -3.14
CA ALA A 353 -22.38 -13.19 -4.12
C ALA A 353 -23.68 -13.93 -4.44
N LEU A 354 -23.83 -14.44 -5.67
CA LEU A 354 -25.02 -15.18 -6.07
C LEU A 354 -24.68 -16.64 -6.35
N VAL A 355 -25.42 -17.52 -5.70
CA VAL A 355 -25.37 -18.97 -5.91
C VAL A 355 -26.68 -19.50 -6.50
N ARG A 356 -26.64 -20.65 -7.13
CA ARG A 356 -27.80 -21.28 -7.77
C ARG A 356 -28.17 -22.59 -7.10
N ILE A 357 -29.44 -22.70 -6.74
CA ILE A 357 -30.06 -23.96 -6.33
C ILE A 357 -31.14 -24.29 -7.36
N LYS A 358 -30.91 -25.34 -8.15
CA LYS A 358 -31.75 -25.67 -9.32
C LYS A 358 -31.79 -24.50 -10.31
N SER A 359 -32.96 -23.92 -10.55
CA SER A 359 -33.18 -22.78 -11.46
C SER A 359 -33.23 -21.42 -10.78
N MET A 360 -33.15 -21.39 -9.44
CA MET A 360 -33.26 -20.14 -8.66
C MET A 360 -31.91 -19.66 -8.19
N SER A 361 -31.71 -18.33 -8.19
CA SER A 361 -30.54 -17.68 -7.66
C SER A 361 -30.80 -17.12 -6.27
N TYR A 362 -29.84 -17.28 -5.37
CA TYR A 362 -29.90 -16.84 -3.98
C TYR A 362 -28.69 -15.95 -3.69
N GLY A 363 -28.92 -14.85 -2.95
CA GLY A 363 -27.87 -13.95 -2.49
C GLY A 363 -27.24 -14.45 -1.20
N VAL A 364 -25.92 -14.40 -1.14
CA VAL A 364 -25.13 -14.57 0.08
C VAL A 364 -24.45 -13.25 0.36
N GLU A 365 -24.86 -12.60 1.44
CA GLU A 365 -24.30 -11.31 1.84
C GLU A 365 -22.89 -11.50 2.39
N LEU A 366 -22.01 -10.56 2.07
CA LEU A 366 -20.64 -10.51 2.54
C LEU A 366 -20.13 -9.06 2.56
N ASN A 367 -19.00 -8.85 3.23
CA ASN A 367 -18.32 -7.56 3.29
C ASN A 367 -16.94 -7.71 2.66
N LEU A 368 -16.57 -6.78 1.77
CA LEU A 368 -15.21 -6.64 1.29
C LEU A 368 -14.54 -5.47 2.01
N PRO A 369 -13.34 -5.66 2.61
CA PRO A 369 -12.63 -4.61 3.32
C PRO A 369 -12.09 -3.56 2.34
N LEU A 370 -12.00 -2.30 2.78
CA LEU A 370 -11.31 -1.22 2.09
C LEU A 370 -11.00 -0.12 3.12
N ASN A 371 -10.13 0.82 2.77
CA ASN A 371 -9.89 2.00 3.59
C ASN A 371 -10.73 3.18 3.12
N THR A 372 -10.92 4.16 4.00
CA THR A 372 -11.84 5.30 3.73
C THR A 372 -11.33 6.26 2.65
N ARG A 373 -10.02 6.23 2.36
CA ARG A 373 -9.40 7.07 1.33
C ARG A 373 -9.10 6.32 0.03
N ASP A 374 -9.19 4.96 0.05
CA ASP A 374 -8.93 4.16 -1.15
C ASP A 374 -9.73 4.65 -2.35
N ASP A 375 -9.07 4.80 -3.48
CA ASP A 375 -9.72 5.01 -4.75
C ASP A 375 -10.36 3.70 -5.23
N ILE A 376 -11.68 3.73 -5.44
CA ILE A 376 -12.40 2.58 -5.98
C ILE A 376 -12.24 2.56 -7.50
N VAL A 377 -11.31 1.76 -7.98
CA VAL A 377 -11.03 1.59 -9.41
C VAL A 377 -12.21 0.91 -10.11
N TRP A 378 -12.71 -0.16 -9.50
CA TRP A 378 -13.91 -0.86 -9.96
C TRP A 378 -14.54 -1.68 -8.84
N ARG A 379 -15.87 -1.79 -8.82
CA ARG A 379 -16.60 -2.70 -7.95
C ARG A 379 -17.91 -3.17 -8.58
N GLY A 380 -18.29 -4.39 -8.29
CA GLY A 380 -19.56 -4.95 -8.78
C GLY A 380 -19.66 -6.46 -8.61
N GLN A 381 -20.49 -7.07 -9.42
CA GLN A 381 -20.63 -8.53 -9.50
C GLN A 381 -20.12 -9.00 -10.86
N LEU A 382 -19.28 -10.04 -10.85
CA LEU A 382 -18.85 -10.72 -12.06
C LEU A 382 -19.64 -12.01 -12.22
N ALA A 383 -20.36 -12.12 -13.34
CA ALA A 383 -21.11 -13.31 -13.68
C ALA A 383 -20.13 -14.44 -14.08
N LYS A 384 -20.29 -15.63 -13.48
CA LYS A 384 -19.50 -16.82 -13.83
C LYS A 384 -19.48 -17.07 -15.34
N ARG A 385 -20.65 -17.04 -15.98
CA ARG A 385 -20.78 -17.24 -17.43
C ARG A 385 -19.98 -16.23 -18.27
N TRP A 386 -19.83 -14.99 -17.76
CA TRP A 386 -19.06 -13.97 -18.45
C TRP A 386 -17.57 -14.28 -18.34
N ILE A 387 -17.09 -14.63 -17.14
CA ILE A 387 -15.69 -15.03 -16.92
C ILE A 387 -15.36 -16.25 -17.77
N ASP A 388 -16.19 -17.32 -17.73
CA ASP A 388 -15.98 -18.53 -18.51
C ASP A 388 -15.89 -18.27 -20.03
N ALA A 389 -16.60 -17.27 -20.52
CA ALA A 389 -16.59 -16.87 -21.94
C ALA A 389 -15.42 -15.94 -22.31
N ASN A 390 -14.75 -15.33 -21.32
CA ASN A 390 -13.68 -14.34 -21.53
C ASN A 390 -12.33 -14.80 -20.91
N THR A 391 -12.16 -16.06 -20.57
CA THR A 391 -10.87 -16.60 -20.14
C THR A 391 -9.80 -16.38 -21.23
N GLY A 392 -8.62 -15.93 -20.81
CA GLY A 392 -7.52 -15.57 -21.71
C GLY A 392 -7.71 -14.26 -22.48
N ILE A 393 -8.79 -13.50 -22.22
CA ILE A 393 -9.08 -12.22 -22.87
C ILE A 393 -8.81 -11.09 -21.88
N ASP A 394 -7.97 -10.12 -22.31
CA ASP A 394 -7.77 -8.89 -21.55
C ASP A 394 -9.08 -8.09 -21.48
N SER A 395 -9.54 -7.86 -20.27
CA SER A 395 -10.85 -7.23 -20.02
C SER A 395 -10.69 -5.99 -19.15
N ARG A 396 -11.33 -4.89 -19.57
CA ARG A 396 -11.20 -3.58 -18.91
C ARG A 396 -12.11 -3.44 -17.69
N PHE A 397 -11.56 -2.95 -16.58
CA PHE A 397 -12.23 -2.64 -15.32
C PHE A 397 -11.79 -1.25 -14.84
N GLY A 398 -12.55 -0.22 -15.17
CA GLY A 398 -12.13 1.15 -14.89
C GLY A 398 -10.79 1.49 -15.55
N ASP A 399 -9.81 1.87 -14.76
CA ASP A 399 -8.47 2.24 -15.22
C ASP A 399 -7.45 1.08 -15.18
N VAL A 400 -7.93 -0.15 -14.99
CA VAL A 400 -7.11 -1.36 -15.10
C VAL A 400 -7.70 -2.34 -16.10
N SER A 401 -6.87 -3.25 -16.62
CA SER A 401 -7.31 -4.44 -17.36
C SER A 401 -6.83 -5.70 -16.67
N MET A 402 -7.61 -6.77 -16.78
CA MET A 402 -7.26 -8.07 -16.21
C MET A 402 -7.55 -9.20 -17.19
N THR A 403 -6.69 -10.19 -17.18
CA THR A 403 -6.89 -11.47 -17.86
C THR A 403 -7.16 -12.54 -16.81
N PHE A 404 -8.30 -13.22 -16.92
CA PHE A 404 -8.63 -14.38 -16.09
C PHE A 404 -8.30 -15.68 -16.82
N ASP A 405 -7.92 -16.72 -16.06
CA ASP A 405 -7.75 -18.07 -16.56
C ASP A 405 -8.34 -19.09 -15.58
N LEU A 406 -8.47 -20.33 -15.99
CA LEU A 406 -8.96 -21.44 -15.14
C LEU A 406 -7.86 -22.47 -14.99
N THR A 407 -7.67 -22.98 -13.76
CA THR A 407 -6.81 -24.16 -13.54
C THR A 407 -7.33 -25.34 -14.32
N GLU A 408 -6.43 -26.20 -14.76
CA GLU A 408 -6.80 -27.47 -15.43
C GLU A 408 -7.48 -28.47 -14.50
#